data_c52f0a69aeb1306f5f76127f51b2fe2a
#
_entry.id   c52f0a69aeb1306f5f76127f51b2fe2a
#
_cell.length_a   1.000
_cell.length_b   1.000
_cell.length_c   1.000
_cell.angle_alpha   90.00
_cell.angle_beta   90.00
_cell.angle_gamma   90.00
#
_symmetry.space_group_name_H-M   'P 1'
#
loop_
_entity.id
_entity.type
_entity.pdbx_description
1 polymer ?
#
loop_
_entity_poly.entity_id
_entity_poly.type
_entity_poly.pdbx_seq_one_letter_code
_entity_poly.pdbx_strand_id
1 'polypeptide(L)' 'MARPEVTGRKIALLDAANDADAFTVNEFCARHRISVQLFYKNRKQMPRTFNVGARVLISKEAAAAWRRERERAAARVV' A
#
# COMPACT_ATOMS: atom_id res chain seq x y z
N MET A 1 12.73 31.22 -7.19
CA MET A 1 11.37 31.00 -7.18
C MET A 1 10.91 29.63 -7.36
N ALA A 2 11.69 28.72 -7.75
CA ALA A 2 11.28 27.36 -7.91
C ALA A 2 11.05 26.64 -6.58
N ARG A 3 11.57 27.16 -5.52
CA ARG A 3 11.50 26.48 -4.27
C ARG A 3 10.12 26.27 -3.70
N PRO A 4 9.26 27.27 -3.64
CA PRO A 4 7.91 27.06 -3.15
C PRO A 4 7.15 26.08 -4.00
N GLU A 5 7.38 26.12 -5.30
CA GLU A 5 6.73 25.20 -6.19
C GLU A 5 7.20 23.76 -5.97
N VAL A 6 8.49 23.59 -5.76
CA VAL A 6 9.04 22.28 -5.50
C VAL A 6 8.48 21.71 -4.20
N THR A 7 8.41 22.53 -3.19
CA THR A 7 7.86 22.10 -1.91
C THR A 7 6.39 21.75 -2.04
N GLY A 8 5.63 22.57 -2.74
CA GLY A 8 4.22 22.30 -2.95
C GLY A 8 4.00 21.03 -3.75
N ARG A 9 4.84 20.83 -4.77
CA ARG A 9 4.75 19.63 -5.58
C ARG A 9 5.01 18.37 -4.75
N LYS A 10 5.97 18.46 -3.84
CA LYS A 10 6.29 17.34 -2.98
C LYS A 10 5.12 16.99 -2.08
N ILE A 11 4.48 18.00 -1.52
CA ILE A 11 3.32 17.78 -0.68
C ILE A 11 2.17 17.20 -1.50
N ALA A 12 1.98 17.69 -2.71
CA ALA A 12 0.93 17.19 -3.59
C ALA A 12 1.17 15.73 -3.95
N LEU A 13 2.42 15.34 -4.16
CA LEU A 13 2.73 13.94 -4.45
C LEU A 13 2.44 13.05 -3.26
N LEU A 14 2.71 13.51 -2.06
CA LEU A 14 2.39 12.75 -0.86
C LEU A 14 0.88 12.58 -0.71
N ASP A 15 0.14 13.65 -0.95
CA ASP A 15 -1.32 13.58 -0.91
C ASP A 15 -1.86 12.64 -1.97
N ALA A 16 -1.31 12.73 -3.18
CA ALA A 16 -1.72 11.86 -4.27
C ALA A 16 -1.43 10.39 -3.93
N ALA A 17 -0.30 10.13 -3.28
CA ALA A 17 0.02 8.76 -2.86
C ALA A 17 -0.97 8.24 -1.84
N ASN A 18 -1.45 9.11 -0.94
CA ASN A 18 -2.44 8.72 0.06
C ASN A 18 -3.78 8.40 -0.58
N ASP A 19 -4.11 9.09 -1.68
CA ASP A 19 -5.37 8.88 -2.39
C ASP A 19 -5.22 8.02 -3.62
N ALA A 20 -4.06 7.40 -3.79
CA ALA A 20 -3.79 6.62 -4.99
C ALA A 20 -4.73 5.41 -5.08
N ASP A 21 -5.06 5.04 -6.29
CA ASP A 21 -5.90 3.87 -6.54
C ASP A 21 -5.12 2.57 -6.37
N ALA A 22 -3.80 2.64 -6.38
CA ALA A 22 -2.94 1.47 -6.22
C ALA A 22 -1.64 1.89 -5.54
N PHE A 23 -1.02 0.94 -4.87
CA PHE A 23 0.22 1.15 -4.13
C PHE A 23 1.28 0.19 -4.62
N THR A 24 2.54 0.61 -4.57
CA THR A 24 3.63 -0.35 -4.72
C THR A 24 3.70 -1.20 -3.45
N VAL A 25 4.45 -2.31 -3.51
CA VAL A 25 4.64 -3.14 -2.34
C VAL A 25 5.28 -2.35 -1.21
N ASN A 26 6.27 -1.53 -1.54
CA ASN A 26 6.93 -0.69 -0.54
C ASN A 26 5.96 0.26 0.14
N GLU A 27 5.12 0.91 -0.65
CA GLU A 27 4.12 1.85 -0.11
C GLU A 27 3.10 1.13 0.75
N PHE A 28 2.64 -0.01 0.31
CA PHE A 28 1.69 -0.81 1.07
C PHE A 28 2.27 -1.20 2.42
N CYS A 29 3.49 -1.71 2.40
CA CYS A 29 4.16 -2.14 3.63
C CYS A 29 4.38 -0.97 4.58
N ALA A 30 4.80 0.18 4.06
CA ALA A 30 5.01 1.35 4.89
C ALA A 30 3.72 1.82 5.54
N ARG A 31 2.63 1.82 4.78
CA ARG A 31 1.34 2.27 5.30
C ARG A 31 0.79 1.32 6.36
N HIS A 32 1.14 0.06 6.30
CA HIS A 32 0.65 -0.94 7.24
C HIS A 32 1.71 -1.32 8.27
N ARG A 33 2.85 -0.65 8.24
CA ARG A 33 3.92 -0.81 9.22
C ARG A 33 4.44 -2.24 9.30
N ILE A 34 4.57 -2.85 8.14
CA ILE A 34 5.17 -4.17 8.03
C ILE A 34 6.38 -4.07 7.10
N SER A 35 7.28 -5.02 7.24
CA SER A 35 8.46 -5.03 6.40
C SER A 35 8.15 -5.67 5.06
N VAL A 36 8.93 -5.30 4.04
CA VAL A 36 8.80 -5.92 2.73
C VAL A 36 9.14 -7.41 2.81
N GLN A 37 10.08 -7.77 3.66
CA GLN A 37 10.42 -9.17 3.87
C GLN A 37 9.23 -9.96 4.40
N LEU A 38 8.52 -9.39 5.35
CA LEU A 38 7.34 -10.04 5.89
C LEU A 38 6.27 -10.22 4.82
N PHE A 39 6.11 -9.21 3.96
CA PHE A 39 5.17 -9.29 2.86
C PHE A 39 5.45 -10.50 1.98
N TYR A 40 6.70 -10.65 1.54
CA TYR A 40 7.06 -11.74 0.63
C TYR A 40 7.08 -13.09 1.34
N LYS A 41 7.40 -13.10 2.61
CA LYS A 41 7.39 -14.34 3.38
C LYS A 41 5.98 -14.90 3.52
N ASN A 42 5.00 -14.03 3.68
CA ASN A 42 3.61 -14.43 3.87
C ASN A 42 2.74 -14.06 2.67
N ARG A 43 3.30 -14.18 1.48
CA ARG A 43 2.66 -13.73 0.25
C ARG A 43 1.24 -14.23 0.09
N LYS A 44 0.99 -15.47 0.49
CA LYS A 44 -0.33 -16.08 0.33
C LYS A 44 -1.40 -15.42 1.20
N GLN A 45 -0.98 -14.78 2.27
CA GLN A 45 -1.90 -14.10 3.17
C GLN A 45 -1.96 -12.60 2.94
N MET A 46 -1.25 -12.13 1.93
CA MET A 46 -1.21 -10.72 1.59
C MET A 46 -2.23 -10.41 0.50
N PRO A 47 -2.54 -9.13 0.28
CA PRO A 47 -3.53 -8.79 -0.75
C PRO A 47 -3.04 -9.17 -2.12
N ARG A 48 -3.98 -9.28 -3.04
CA ARG A 48 -3.66 -9.57 -4.42
C ARG A 48 -2.82 -8.47 -5.03
N THR A 49 -1.87 -8.88 -5.86
CA THR A 49 -1.06 -7.93 -6.61
C THR A 49 -1.39 -8.04 -8.09
N PHE A 50 -1.07 -6.98 -8.81
CA PHE A 50 -1.14 -7.01 -10.26
C PHE A 50 0.10 -6.31 -10.80
N ASN A 51 0.44 -6.62 -12.03
CA ASN A 51 1.67 -6.09 -12.64
C ASN A 51 1.32 -5.08 -13.72
N VAL A 52 2.08 -4.00 -13.75
CA VAL A 52 2.05 -3.06 -14.86
C VAL A 52 3.49 -2.94 -15.32
N GLY A 53 3.80 -3.57 -16.45
CA GLY A 53 5.18 -3.69 -16.86
C GLY A 53 5.96 -4.45 -15.81
N ALA A 54 7.05 -3.87 -15.33
CA ALA A 54 7.87 -4.48 -14.29
C ALA A 54 7.40 -4.15 -12.89
N ARG A 55 6.38 -3.31 -12.74
CA ARG A 55 5.91 -2.89 -11.43
C ARG A 55 4.88 -3.85 -10.87
N VAL A 56 5.03 -4.15 -9.59
CA VAL A 56 4.06 -4.93 -8.85
C VAL A 56 3.25 -3.97 -7.99
N LEU A 57 1.95 -3.98 -8.17
CA LEU A 57 1.06 -3.03 -7.51
C LEU A 57 -0.05 -3.76 -6.75
N ILE A 58 -0.58 -3.09 -5.75
CA ILE A 58 -1.71 -3.58 -4.95
C ILE A 58 -2.80 -2.54 -5.06
N SER A 59 -3.98 -2.94 -5.54
CA SER A 59 -5.06 -1.98 -5.68
C SER A 59 -5.58 -1.56 -4.31
N LYS A 60 -6.13 -0.35 -4.29
CA LYS A 60 -6.76 0.19 -3.10
C LYS A 60 -7.86 -0.75 -2.59
N GLU A 61 -8.63 -1.31 -3.49
CA GLU A 61 -9.70 -2.23 -3.15
C GLU A 61 -9.17 -3.53 -2.57
N ALA A 62 -8.11 -4.06 -3.16
CA ALA A 62 -7.50 -5.28 -2.64
C ALA A 62 -6.93 -5.07 -1.25
N ALA A 63 -6.30 -3.92 -1.02
CA ALA A 63 -5.76 -3.59 0.29
C ALA A 63 -6.88 -3.46 1.33
N ALA A 64 -7.99 -2.82 0.97
CA ALA A 64 -9.11 -2.66 1.89
C ALA A 64 -9.75 -4.00 2.21
N ALA A 65 -9.93 -4.86 1.21
CA ALA A 65 -10.50 -6.18 1.43
C ALA A 65 -9.59 -7.02 2.32
N TRP A 66 -8.28 -6.92 2.11
CA TRP A 66 -7.31 -7.64 2.92
C TRP A 66 -7.39 -7.18 4.38
N ARG A 67 -7.48 -5.87 4.63
CA ARG A 67 -7.58 -5.36 6.00
C ARG A 67 -8.84 -5.91 6.68
N ARG A 68 -9.96 -5.89 6.00
CA ARG A 68 -11.21 -6.41 6.55
C ARG A 68 -11.09 -7.88 6.89
N GLU A 69 -10.45 -8.63 6.00
CA GLU A 69 -10.28 -10.06 6.20
C GLU A 69 -9.39 -10.33 7.41
N ARG A 70 -8.29 -9.57 7.55
CA ARG A 70 -7.39 -9.74 8.68
C ARG A 70 -8.07 -9.37 10.00
N GLU A 71 -8.86 -8.31 9.99
CA GLU A 71 -9.59 -7.89 11.19
C GLU A 71 -10.62 -8.94 11.58
N ARG A 72 -11.29 -9.50 10.61
CA ARG A 72 -12.27 -10.54 10.85
C ARG A 72 -11.62 -11.80 11.43
N ALA A 73 -10.48 -12.16 10.89
CA ALA A 73 -9.76 -13.32 11.37
C ALA A 73 -9.29 -13.12 12.82
N ALA A 74 -8.80 -11.92 13.12
CA ALA A 74 -8.37 -11.59 14.48
C ALA A 74 -9.54 -11.63 15.45
N ALA A 75 -10.70 -11.13 15.03
CA ALA A 75 -11.89 -11.16 15.87
C ALA A 75 -12.33 -12.59 16.18
N ARG A 76 -12.17 -13.48 15.20
CA ARG A 76 -12.53 -14.87 15.41
C ARG A 76 -11.63 -15.59 16.39
N VAL A 77 -10.37 -15.20 16.42
CA VAL A 77 -9.41 -15.85 17.29
C VAL A 77 -9.68 -15.50 18.76
N VAL A 78 -10.19 -14.31 18.98
CA VAL A 78 -10.54 -13.91 20.33
C VAL A 78 -11.79 -14.61 20.80
#